data_cb1186f905bb8f5988c499624f488380
#
_entry.id   cb1186f905bb8f5988c499624f488380
#
_cell.length_a   1.000
_cell.length_b   1.000
_cell.length_c   1.000
_cell.angle_alpha   90.00
_cell.angle_beta   90.00
_cell.angle_gamma   90.00
#
_symmetry.space_group_name_H-M   'P 1'
#
loop_
_entity.id
_entity.type
_entity.pdbx_description
1 polymer ?
#
loop_
_entity_poly.entity_id
_entity_poly.type
_entity_poly.pdbx_seq_one_letter_code
_entity_poly.pdbx_strand_id
1 'polypeptide(L)'
;DDQLFTPKKLSVTDGGFTMETGKDLAAKQILKVTYSVRFADESLAGKTVKNTAVISSDNMDPVDANRDVTVNPKSDPEVETPALSIDKSVNLSTASVGDTLSYTITVKETEKGQTAKNVVVRDNFDTAGMKVGGIQVTLDGKTIQASVTKADNGFVINTNSDLAYGSTLKVTYQAVVSDSSLAGKMVGNTAVASADDVNDVAANASVSIAENPSPSGTPAPSGTPAPGSDSSDNTTNTVGPKTGLVNHAGMYAGIGLGIVAVAAIAVFVMRRKRSK
;
A
#
# COMPACT_ATOMS: atom_id res chain seq x y z
N ASP A 1 42.30 11.83 -29.68
CA ASP A 1 42.12 12.83 -28.61
C ASP A 1 40.83 13.58 -28.84
N ASP A 2 39.90 13.50 -27.89
CA ASP A 2 38.60 14.17 -27.92
C ASP A 2 38.78 15.69 -27.71
N GLN A 3 39.13 16.42 -28.77
CA GLN A 3 39.20 17.88 -28.73
C GLN A 3 37.86 18.51 -29.06
N LEU A 4 37.32 19.30 -28.13
CA LEU A 4 36.16 20.12 -28.39
C LEU A 4 36.54 21.26 -29.35
N PHE A 5 35.68 21.53 -30.30
CA PHE A 5 35.84 22.67 -31.19
C PHE A 5 34.50 23.39 -31.42
N THR A 6 34.60 24.67 -31.74
CA THR A 6 33.40 25.47 -32.06
C THR A 6 33.10 25.31 -33.57
N PRO A 7 31.87 24.90 -33.92
CA PRO A 7 31.48 24.81 -35.34
C PRO A 7 31.49 26.18 -36.01
N LYS A 8 31.77 26.22 -37.30
CA LYS A 8 31.73 27.44 -38.09
C LYS A 8 30.35 28.09 -38.09
N LYS A 9 29.31 27.25 -38.12
CA LYS A 9 27.92 27.68 -38.12
C LYS A 9 27.07 26.61 -37.42
N LEU A 10 26.18 27.02 -36.58
CA LEU A 10 25.15 26.20 -35.98
C LEU A 10 23.81 26.92 -36.13
N SER A 11 22.83 26.25 -36.72
CA SER A 11 21.46 26.74 -36.86
C SER A 11 20.52 25.71 -36.23
N VAL A 12 19.75 26.16 -35.24
CA VAL A 12 18.80 25.32 -34.48
C VAL A 12 17.39 25.73 -34.89
N THR A 13 16.53 24.74 -35.10
CA THR A 13 15.09 24.89 -35.38
C THR A 13 14.29 23.99 -34.45
N ASP A 14 12.97 24.11 -34.47
CA ASP A 14 12.09 23.25 -33.63
C ASP A 14 12.20 21.75 -33.96
N GLY A 15 12.58 21.43 -35.20
CA GLY A 15 12.71 20.03 -35.69
C GLY A 15 14.14 19.47 -35.64
N GLY A 16 15.15 20.27 -35.26
CA GLY A 16 16.53 19.78 -35.28
C GLY A 16 17.57 20.89 -35.41
N PHE A 17 18.75 20.55 -35.90
CA PHE A 17 19.80 21.52 -36.13
C PHE A 17 20.67 21.17 -37.37
N THR A 18 21.29 22.17 -37.93
CA THR A 18 22.31 22.03 -38.97
C THR A 18 23.62 22.62 -38.45
N MET A 19 24.72 21.90 -38.64
CA MET A 19 26.04 22.32 -38.20
C MET A 19 27.04 22.26 -39.31
N GLU A 20 27.71 23.37 -39.61
CA GLU A 20 28.89 23.41 -40.46
C GLU A 20 30.13 23.38 -39.59
N THR A 21 30.95 22.35 -39.71
CA THR A 21 32.15 22.21 -38.89
C THR A 21 33.22 23.22 -39.25
N GLY A 22 33.33 23.57 -40.54
CA GLY A 22 34.44 24.33 -41.10
C GLY A 22 35.78 23.62 -41.01
N LYS A 23 35.75 22.31 -40.77
CA LYS A 23 36.91 21.43 -40.62
C LYS A 23 36.84 20.27 -41.61
N ASP A 24 37.98 19.86 -42.15
CA ASP A 24 38.12 18.63 -42.87
C ASP A 24 38.19 17.47 -41.86
N LEU A 25 37.62 16.31 -42.24
CA LEU A 25 37.73 15.07 -41.49
C LEU A 25 38.70 14.16 -42.27
N ALA A 26 39.89 13.92 -41.71
CA ALA A 26 40.90 13.07 -42.31
C ALA A 26 40.57 11.58 -42.06
N ALA A 27 41.23 10.71 -42.81
CA ALA A 27 41.08 9.27 -42.64
C ALA A 27 41.32 8.85 -41.16
N LYS A 28 40.45 8.00 -40.64
CA LYS A 28 40.47 7.52 -39.22
C LYS A 28 40.12 8.55 -38.16
N GLN A 29 39.81 9.78 -38.54
CA GLN A 29 39.27 10.75 -37.54
C GLN A 29 37.77 10.52 -37.33
N ILE A 30 37.33 10.81 -36.15
CA ILE A 30 35.92 10.69 -35.69
C ILE A 30 35.39 12.06 -35.32
N LEU A 31 34.28 12.47 -35.91
CA LEU A 31 33.50 13.59 -35.46
C LEU A 31 32.39 13.06 -34.54
N LYS A 32 32.40 13.46 -33.27
CA LYS A 32 31.36 13.13 -32.31
C LYS A 32 30.53 14.38 -32.01
N VAL A 33 29.23 14.27 -32.17
CA VAL A 33 28.28 15.32 -31.81
C VAL A 33 27.36 14.81 -30.73
N THR A 34 27.28 15.56 -29.63
CA THR A 34 26.42 15.22 -28.50
C THR A 34 25.44 16.37 -28.26
N TYR A 35 24.18 16.04 -28.12
CA TYR A 35 23.13 17.02 -27.87
C TYR A 35 22.02 16.39 -27.05
N SER A 36 21.17 17.24 -26.45
CA SER A 36 19.99 16.81 -25.73
C SER A 36 18.74 17.40 -26.37
N VAL A 37 17.67 16.62 -26.40
CA VAL A 37 16.37 17.05 -26.91
C VAL A 37 15.32 16.82 -25.83
N ARG A 38 14.35 17.71 -25.77
CA ARG A 38 13.18 17.59 -24.91
C ARG A 38 11.93 17.48 -25.77
N PHE A 39 11.10 16.49 -25.54
CA PHE A 39 9.76 16.43 -26.11
C PHE A 39 8.88 17.42 -25.33
N ALA A 40 8.42 18.47 -25.97
CA ALA A 40 7.57 19.49 -25.39
C ALA A 40 6.09 19.32 -25.78
N ASP A 41 5.82 18.56 -26.84
CA ASP A 41 4.48 18.33 -27.38
C ASP A 41 3.90 17.02 -26.81
N GLU A 42 2.87 17.15 -25.99
CA GLU A 42 2.15 16.02 -25.39
C GLU A 42 1.44 15.16 -26.45
N SER A 43 1.16 15.71 -27.65
CA SER A 43 0.59 14.94 -28.74
C SER A 43 1.51 13.83 -29.27
N LEU A 44 2.78 13.85 -28.90
CA LEU A 44 3.76 12.82 -29.23
C LEU A 44 3.69 11.60 -28.30
N ALA A 45 2.96 11.69 -27.20
CA ALA A 45 2.79 10.59 -26.25
C ALA A 45 2.27 9.31 -26.95
N GLY A 46 2.93 8.20 -26.72
CA GLY A 46 2.62 6.91 -27.37
C GLY A 46 3.09 6.79 -28.81
N LYS A 47 3.67 7.84 -29.39
CA LYS A 47 4.17 7.81 -30.77
C LYS A 47 5.66 7.48 -30.84
N THR A 48 6.05 6.94 -31.96
CA THR A 48 7.47 6.74 -32.28
C THR A 48 7.96 7.93 -33.13
N VAL A 49 9.00 8.58 -32.61
CA VAL A 49 9.68 9.71 -33.29
C VAL A 49 10.97 9.21 -33.91
N LYS A 50 11.11 9.40 -35.21
CA LYS A 50 12.31 9.04 -35.95
C LYS A 50 13.31 10.19 -35.90
N ASN A 51 14.51 9.92 -35.43
CA ASN A 51 15.64 10.84 -35.51
C ASN A 51 16.57 10.43 -36.64
N THR A 52 16.81 11.33 -37.57
CA THR A 52 17.71 11.10 -38.72
C THR A 52 18.87 12.09 -38.67
N ALA A 53 20.08 11.58 -38.66
CA ALA A 53 21.28 12.38 -38.84
C ALA A 53 21.80 12.19 -40.24
N VAL A 54 22.11 13.31 -40.94
CA VAL A 54 22.71 13.30 -42.28
C VAL A 54 24.05 13.99 -42.23
N ILE A 55 25.08 13.38 -42.79
CA ILE A 55 26.40 13.99 -42.97
C ILE A 55 26.69 14.11 -44.47
N SER A 56 27.24 15.26 -44.85
CA SER A 56 27.67 15.53 -46.23
C SER A 56 28.96 16.32 -46.27
N SER A 57 29.69 16.25 -47.36
CA SER A 57 30.87 17.06 -47.66
C SER A 57 30.94 17.38 -49.14
N ASP A 58 31.82 18.31 -49.53
CA ASP A 58 31.96 18.74 -50.93
C ASP A 58 32.42 17.62 -51.88
N ASN A 59 32.97 16.54 -51.34
CA ASN A 59 33.56 15.42 -52.10
C ASN A 59 32.94 14.06 -51.75
N MET A 60 31.77 14.05 -51.16
CA MET A 60 31.10 12.82 -50.73
C MET A 60 29.58 13.00 -50.83
N ASP A 61 28.90 12.02 -51.35
CA ASP A 61 27.43 11.99 -51.30
C ASP A 61 26.93 11.97 -49.84
N PRO A 62 25.79 12.57 -49.57
CA PRO A 62 25.19 12.53 -48.23
C PRO A 62 24.97 11.11 -47.74
N VAL A 63 25.32 10.84 -46.49
CA VAL A 63 25.07 9.58 -45.81
C VAL A 63 24.18 9.86 -44.59
N ASP A 64 23.17 9.04 -44.42
CA ASP A 64 22.27 9.18 -43.29
C ASP A 64 22.32 7.98 -42.35
N ALA A 65 21.93 8.26 -41.10
CA ALA A 65 21.65 7.26 -40.08
C ALA A 65 20.43 7.68 -39.30
N ASN A 66 19.63 6.73 -38.88
CA ASN A 66 18.43 7.04 -38.11
C ASN A 66 18.27 6.14 -36.87
N ARG A 67 17.54 6.66 -35.94
CA ARG A 67 17.16 5.98 -34.71
C ARG A 67 15.75 6.39 -34.30
N ASP A 68 14.94 5.40 -34.00
CA ASP A 68 13.58 5.61 -33.54
C ASP A 68 13.54 5.66 -32.00
N VAL A 69 12.71 6.54 -31.48
CA VAL A 69 12.45 6.69 -30.05
C VAL A 69 10.95 6.69 -29.82
N THR A 70 10.45 5.77 -29.01
CA THR A 70 9.06 5.80 -28.55
C THR A 70 8.94 6.78 -27.39
N VAL A 71 8.05 7.76 -27.54
CA VAL A 71 7.74 8.74 -26.48
C VAL A 71 6.72 8.12 -25.54
N ASN A 72 7.14 7.78 -24.36
CA ASN A 72 6.20 7.30 -23.36
C ASN A 72 5.24 8.44 -22.94
N PRO A 73 3.94 8.17 -22.75
CA PRO A 73 3.04 9.13 -22.14
C PRO A 73 3.67 9.60 -20.82
N LYS A 74 3.58 10.90 -20.54
CA LYS A 74 3.84 11.38 -19.19
C LYS A 74 2.83 10.64 -18.31
N SER A 75 3.29 9.83 -17.36
CA SER A 75 2.41 9.33 -16.32
C SER A 75 1.85 10.58 -15.65
N ASP A 76 0.53 10.78 -15.71
CA ASP A 76 -0.11 11.70 -14.76
C ASP A 76 0.42 11.34 -13.38
N PRO A 77 0.85 12.32 -12.57
CA PRO A 77 1.13 12.01 -11.18
C PRO A 77 -0.14 11.34 -10.65
N GLU A 78 0.00 10.10 -10.20
CA GLU A 78 -1.08 9.41 -9.52
C GLU A 78 -1.58 10.37 -8.44
N VAL A 79 -2.84 10.76 -8.55
CA VAL A 79 -3.45 11.63 -7.54
C VAL A 79 -3.54 10.75 -6.30
N GLU A 80 -2.56 10.90 -5.41
CA GLU A 80 -2.59 10.22 -4.11
C GLU A 80 -3.85 10.66 -3.38
N THR A 81 -4.75 9.71 -3.15
CA THR A 81 -5.97 9.91 -2.39
C THR A 81 -5.75 9.46 -0.95
N PRO A 82 -6.44 10.05 0.04
CA PRO A 82 -6.35 9.59 1.41
C PRO A 82 -6.70 8.10 1.52
N ALA A 83 -6.03 7.38 2.41
CA ALA A 83 -6.29 5.98 2.69
C ALA A 83 -6.22 5.70 4.18
N LEU A 84 -7.17 4.91 4.70
CA LEU A 84 -7.23 4.56 6.10
C LEU A 84 -6.67 3.15 6.35
N SER A 85 -6.07 2.96 7.51
CA SER A 85 -5.85 1.66 8.13
C SER A 85 -6.58 1.59 9.46
N ILE A 86 -7.05 0.39 9.84
CA ILE A 86 -7.72 0.15 11.10
C ILE A 86 -7.16 -1.12 11.76
N ASP A 87 -6.98 -1.05 13.09
CA ASP A 87 -6.68 -2.19 13.94
C ASP A 87 -7.70 -2.25 15.08
N LYS A 88 -8.04 -3.47 15.51
CA LYS A 88 -8.95 -3.73 16.61
C LYS A 88 -8.43 -4.83 17.51
N SER A 89 -8.44 -4.59 18.81
CA SER A 89 -8.01 -5.55 19.80
C SER A 89 -8.96 -5.62 20.99
N VAL A 90 -8.91 -6.73 21.71
CA VAL A 90 -9.62 -6.97 22.96
C VAL A 90 -8.65 -7.55 23.99
N ASN A 91 -8.84 -7.22 25.26
CA ASN A 91 -7.92 -7.61 26.35
C ASN A 91 -7.95 -9.11 26.72
N LEU A 92 -9.02 -9.83 26.37
CA LEU A 92 -9.18 -11.25 26.71
C LEU A 92 -9.63 -12.02 25.47
N SER A 93 -9.09 -13.21 25.26
CA SER A 93 -9.53 -14.16 24.23
C SER A 93 -10.66 -15.08 24.71
N THR A 94 -10.83 -15.21 26.04
CA THR A 94 -11.89 -15.96 26.69
C THR A 94 -12.45 -15.18 27.86
N ALA A 95 -13.76 -15.18 28.02
CA ALA A 95 -14.47 -14.49 29.09
C ALA A 95 -15.66 -15.32 29.59
N SER A 96 -16.22 -14.99 30.72
CA SER A 96 -17.45 -15.58 31.26
C SER A 96 -18.60 -14.57 31.18
N VAL A 97 -19.82 -15.06 31.31
CA VAL A 97 -20.99 -14.18 31.51
C VAL A 97 -20.78 -13.34 32.74
N GLY A 98 -20.97 -12.04 32.64
CA GLY A 98 -20.71 -11.04 33.71
C GLY A 98 -19.36 -10.35 33.57
N ASP A 99 -18.42 -10.89 32.81
CA ASP A 99 -17.10 -10.27 32.64
C ASP A 99 -17.17 -8.98 31.80
N THR A 100 -16.21 -8.10 32.07
CA THR A 100 -16.01 -6.85 31.32
C THR A 100 -14.80 -6.99 30.40
N LEU A 101 -15.03 -6.80 29.14
CA LEU A 101 -14.01 -6.76 28.08
C LEU A 101 -13.62 -5.32 27.80
N SER A 102 -12.34 -5.09 27.55
CA SER A 102 -11.81 -3.79 27.13
C SER A 102 -11.34 -3.87 25.67
N TYR A 103 -11.96 -3.06 24.82
CA TYR A 103 -11.64 -2.98 23.39
C TYR A 103 -10.85 -1.72 23.07
N THR A 104 -9.98 -1.85 22.10
CA THR A 104 -9.25 -0.72 21.49
C THR A 104 -9.39 -0.80 19.98
N ILE A 105 -9.75 0.33 19.36
CA ILE A 105 -9.73 0.54 17.90
C ILE A 105 -8.72 1.62 17.63
N THR A 106 -7.84 1.42 16.64
CA THR A 106 -6.84 2.39 16.21
C THR A 106 -7.01 2.62 14.71
N VAL A 107 -7.21 3.88 14.30
CA VAL A 107 -7.33 4.29 12.89
C VAL A 107 -6.20 5.24 12.56
N LYS A 108 -5.59 5.07 11.39
CA LYS A 108 -4.51 5.93 10.89
C LYS A 108 -4.76 6.27 9.42
N GLU A 109 -4.38 7.49 9.02
CA GLU A 109 -4.20 7.87 7.64
C GLU A 109 -2.81 7.39 7.19
N THR A 110 -2.72 6.71 6.03
CA THR A 110 -1.50 6.01 5.58
C THR A 110 -0.78 6.70 4.43
N GLU A 111 -1.47 7.58 3.67
CA GLU A 111 -0.91 8.24 2.50
C GLU A 111 -0.24 9.56 2.86
N LYS A 112 1.05 9.65 2.57
CA LYS A 112 1.88 10.80 2.93
C LYS A 112 1.36 12.10 2.32
N GLY A 113 1.16 13.10 3.18
CA GLY A 113 0.67 14.41 2.75
C GLY A 113 -0.83 14.50 2.59
N GLN A 114 -1.57 13.39 2.78
CA GLN A 114 -3.02 13.34 2.69
C GLN A 114 -3.70 13.55 4.04
N THR A 115 -4.99 13.79 4.00
CA THR A 115 -5.84 13.98 5.18
C THR A 115 -7.21 13.38 4.87
N ALA A 116 -7.62 12.37 5.61
CA ALA A 116 -8.97 11.82 5.56
C ALA A 116 -9.93 12.76 6.28
N LYS A 117 -11.00 13.18 5.59
CA LYS A 117 -11.97 14.14 6.08
C LYS A 117 -13.16 13.44 6.73
N ASN A 118 -13.75 14.09 7.77
CA ASN A 118 -15.00 13.63 8.38
C ASN A 118 -14.95 12.15 8.83
N VAL A 119 -13.93 11.75 9.55
CA VAL A 119 -13.74 10.34 9.96
C VAL A 119 -14.88 9.87 10.85
N VAL A 120 -15.46 8.72 10.49
CA VAL A 120 -16.53 8.03 11.23
C VAL A 120 -16.06 6.62 11.58
N VAL A 121 -16.29 6.18 12.82
CA VAL A 121 -16.03 4.81 13.27
C VAL A 121 -17.35 4.16 13.65
N ARG A 122 -17.64 2.99 13.08
CA ARG A 122 -18.78 2.13 13.44
C ARG A 122 -18.23 0.88 14.09
N ASP A 123 -18.87 0.45 15.15
CA ASP A 123 -18.52 -0.78 15.85
C ASP A 123 -19.77 -1.61 16.09
N ASN A 124 -19.71 -2.91 15.78
CA ASN A 124 -20.86 -3.78 15.87
C ASN A 124 -20.49 -5.19 16.30
N PHE A 125 -21.12 -5.70 17.34
CA PHE A 125 -21.09 -7.10 17.71
C PHE A 125 -21.98 -7.92 16.77
N ASP A 126 -21.57 -9.12 16.42
CA ASP A 126 -22.32 -10.05 15.57
C ASP A 126 -23.58 -10.64 16.27
N THR A 127 -23.71 -10.41 17.55
CA THR A 127 -24.82 -10.91 18.38
C THR A 127 -25.24 -9.88 19.43
N ALA A 128 -26.47 -9.98 19.87
CA ALA A 128 -26.95 -9.24 21.05
C ALA A 128 -26.36 -9.77 22.35
N GLY A 129 -26.56 -9.07 23.47
CA GLY A 129 -26.15 -9.52 24.80
C GLY A 129 -24.84 -8.91 25.30
N MET A 130 -24.25 -7.99 24.56
CA MET A 130 -23.10 -7.18 24.98
C MET A 130 -23.55 -5.78 25.40
N LYS A 131 -23.23 -5.33 26.61
CA LYS A 131 -23.52 -3.96 27.07
C LYS A 131 -22.29 -3.08 26.95
N VAL A 132 -22.34 -2.14 26.01
CA VAL A 132 -21.26 -1.19 25.74
C VAL A 132 -21.33 0.05 26.62
N GLY A 133 -20.19 0.48 27.18
CA GLY A 133 -20.02 1.67 27.97
C GLY A 133 -18.59 2.20 27.98
N GLY A 134 -18.38 3.36 28.62
CA GLY A 134 -17.04 3.91 28.84
C GLY A 134 -16.30 4.29 27.56
N ILE A 135 -17.02 4.69 26.50
CA ILE A 135 -16.41 5.05 25.20
C ILE A 135 -15.61 6.33 25.36
N GLN A 136 -14.34 6.28 24.96
CA GLN A 136 -13.41 7.41 24.91
C GLN A 136 -12.78 7.49 23.55
N VAL A 137 -12.65 8.72 23.01
CA VAL A 137 -12.08 8.98 21.69
C VAL A 137 -10.92 9.96 21.85
N THR A 138 -9.77 9.60 21.33
CA THR A 138 -8.58 10.45 21.35
C THR A 138 -7.98 10.58 19.97
N LEU A 139 -7.46 11.77 19.65
CA LEU A 139 -6.64 12.05 18.48
C LEU A 139 -5.26 12.46 18.98
N ASP A 140 -4.23 11.74 18.56
CA ASP A 140 -2.83 11.93 19.01
C ASP A 140 -2.69 12.01 20.52
N GLY A 141 -3.45 11.13 21.23
CA GLY A 141 -3.46 11.03 22.69
C GLY A 141 -4.28 12.10 23.41
N LYS A 142 -4.87 13.06 22.70
CA LYS A 142 -5.74 14.09 23.29
C LYS A 142 -7.20 13.72 23.10
N THR A 143 -8.01 13.80 24.16
CA THR A 143 -9.47 13.58 24.06
C THR A 143 -10.10 14.59 23.13
N ILE A 144 -10.94 14.12 22.20
CA ILE A 144 -11.70 14.96 21.29
C ILE A 144 -13.21 14.90 21.58
N GLN A 145 -13.92 15.94 21.17
CA GLN A 145 -15.39 15.98 21.26
C GLN A 145 -15.97 15.24 20.04
N ALA A 146 -16.38 13.99 20.25
CA ALA A 146 -17.02 13.16 19.24
C ALA A 146 -18.51 12.96 19.56
N SER A 147 -19.35 12.84 18.54
CA SER A 147 -20.75 12.47 18.69
C SER A 147 -20.87 10.95 18.68
N VAL A 148 -21.39 10.36 19.77
CA VAL A 148 -21.58 8.92 19.89
C VAL A 148 -23.06 8.58 19.85
N THR A 149 -23.47 7.77 18.87
CA THR A 149 -24.83 7.21 18.77
C THR A 149 -24.76 5.72 19.08
N LYS A 150 -25.47 5.28 20.12
CA LYS A 150 -25.55 3.86 20.49
C LYS A 150 -26.55 3.14 19.60
N ALA A 151 -26.22 1.91 19.20
CA ALA A 151 -27.10 0.95 18.54
C ALA A 151 -27.27 -0.28 19.43
N ASP A 152 -28.21 -1.17 19.10
CA ASP A 152 -28.52 -2.36 19.90
C ASP A 152 -27.30 -3.27 20.13
N ASN A 153 -26.47 -3.43 19.11
CA ASN A 153 -25.30 -4.30 19.15
C ASN A 153 -23.97 -3.53 18.99
N GLY A 154 -23.95 -2.21 19.23
CA GLY A 154 -22.73 -1.43 19.03
C GLY A 154 -22.95 0.07 19.12
N PHE A 155 -22.18 0.82 18.31
CA PHE A 155 -22.23 2.27 18.27
C PHE A 155 -21.68 2.85 16.96
N VAL A 156 -22.02 4.11 16.73
CA VAL A 156 -21.41 4.93 15.67
C VAL A 156 -20.80 6.16 16.32
N ILE A 157 -19.57 6.48 15.96
CA ILE A 157 -18.84 7.66 16.39
C ILE A 157 -18.62 8.55 15.17
N ASN A 158 -19.20 9.75 15.18
CA ASN A 158 -18.74 10.83 14.31
C ASN A 158 -17.67 11.60 15.09
N THR A 159 -16.44 11.57 14.60
CA THR A 159 -15.32 12.18 15.31
C THR A 159 -15.34 13.70 15.23
N ASN A 160 -16.09 14.30 14.28
CA ASN A 160 -16.06 15.71 13.94
C ASN A 160 -14.63 16.22 13.71
N SER A 161 -13.76 15.36 13.23
CA SER A 161 -12.33 15.62 13.05
C SER A 161 -11.81 14.96 11.79
N ASP A 162 -10.85 15.62 11.19
CA ASP A 162 -10.04 15.08 10.10
C ASP A 162 -8.86 14.30 10.68
N LEU A 163 -8.37 13.32 9.92
CA LEU A 163 -7.21 12.50 10.28
C LEU A 163 -6.09 12.74 9.26
N ALA A 164 -5.06 13.48 9.64
CA ALA A 164 -3.91 13.74 8.79
C ALA A 164 -2.93 12.55 8.81
N TYR A 165 -2.10 12.43 7.76
CA TYR A 165 -1.00 11.48 7.74
C TYR A 165 -0.13 11.58 9.00
N GLY A 166 0.16 10.43 9.59
CA GLY A 166 0.95 10.33 10.82
C GLY A 166 0.16 10.50 12.12
N SER A 167 -1.09 11.01 12.06
CA SER A 167 -1.98 11.09 13.21
C SER A 167 -2.63 9.75 13.53
N THR A 168 -3.00 9.57 14.80
CA THR A 168 -3.61 8.36 15.31
C THR A 168 -4.92 8.68 16.02
N LEU A 169 -6.02 8.21 15.47
CA LEU A 169 -7.32 8.18 16.13
C LEU A 169 -7.45 6.89 16.93
N LYS A 170 -7.75 6.99 18.22
CA LYS A 170 -7.92 5.83 19.09
C LYS A 170 -9.26 5.90 19.80
N VAL A 171 -10.03 4.81 19.71
CA VAL A 171 -11.27 4.58 20.45
C VAL A 171 -11.04 3.48 21.47
N THR A 172 -11.35 3.72 22.73
CA THR A 172 -11.37 2.71 23.78
C THR A 172 -12.74 2.63 24.41
N TYR A 173 -13.19 1.44 24.76
CA TYR A 173 -14.48 1.24 25.40
C TYR A 173 -14.52 -0.09 26.15
N GLN A 174 -15.55 -0.27 26.98
CA GLN A 174 -15.82 -1.49 27.71
C GLN A 174 -17.10 -2.15 27.19
N ALA A 175 -17.15 -3.48 27.22
CA ALA A 175 -18.33 -4.26 26.91
C ALA A 175 -18.50 -5.36 27.95
N VAL A 176 -19.66 -5.42 28.59
CA VAL A 176 -20.01 -6.46 29.56
C VAL A 176 -20.75 -7.58 28.85
N VAL A 177 -20.33 -8.83 29.07
CA VAL A 177 -21.07 -10.03 28.62
C VAL A 177 -22.32 -10.15 29.49
N SER A 178 -23.45 -9.63 29.03
CA SER A 178 -24.65 -9.48 29.88
C SER A 178 -25.70 -10.55 29.67
N ASP A 179 -25.66 -11.31 28.60
CA ASP A 179 -26.63 -12.34 28.27
C ASP A 179 -26.04 -13.74 28.50
N SER A 180 -26.70 -14.53 29.40
CA SER A 180 -26.30 -15.89 29.68
C SER A 180 -26.40 -16.83 28.49
N SER A 181 -27.18 -16.50 27.46
CA SER A 181 -27.28 -17.26 26.23
C SER A 181 -26.00 -17.23 25.39
N LEU A 182 -25.05 -16.38 25.71
CA LEU A 182 -23.73 -16.29 25.08
C LEU A 182 -22.74 -17.36 25.59
N ALA A 183 -23.05 -18.02 26.73
CA ALA A 183 -22.20 -19.10 27.26
C ALA A 183 -21.96 -20.19 26.19
N GLY A 184 -20.72 -20.61 26.03
CA GLY A 184 -20.27 -21.59 25.03
C GLY A 184 -20.17 -21.04 23.60
N LYS A 185 -20.42 -19.75 23.37
CA LYS A 185 -20.37 -19.14 22.03
C LYS A 185 -19.13 -18.29 21.82
N MET A 186 -18.77 -18.13 20.55
CA MET A 186 -17.83 -17.11 20.13
C MET A 186 -18.61 -15.85 19.79
N VAL A 187 -18.15 -14.70 20.26
CA VAL A 187 -18.69 -13.38 19.99
C VAL A 187 -17.68 -12.60 19.16
N GLY A 188 -18.05 -12.29 17.92
CA GLY A 188 -17.29 -11.44 17.03
C GLY A 188 -17.68 -9.97 17.21
N ASN A 189 -16.72 -9.08 16.97
CA ASN A 189 -16.95 -7.65 17.01
C ASN A 189 -16.14 -6.98 15.90
N THR A 190 -16.83 -6.31 14.98
CA THR A 190 -16.25 -5.65 13.83
C THR A 190 -16.33 -4.14 13.95
N ALA A 191 -15.19 -3.49 13.77
CA ALA A 191 -15.10 -2.04 13.61
C ALA A 191 -14.87 -1.69 12.15
N VAL A 192 -15.53 -0.63 11.68
CA VAL A 192 -15.37 -0.06 10.34
C VAL A 192 -15.03 1.41 10.49
N ALA A 193 -13.97 1.86 9.87
CA ALA A 193 -13.66 3.28 9.71
C ALA A 193 -13.93 3.73 8.28
N SER A 194 -14.56 4.89 8.15
CA SER A 194 -14.90 5.55 6.89
C SER A 194 -14.53 7.03 6.96
N ALA A 195 -14.32 7.66 5.81
CA ALA A 195 -14.12 9.09 5.66
C ALA A 195 -14.60 9.53 4.28
N ASP A 196 -14.66 10.85 4.02
CA ASP A 196 -15.00 11.37 2.69
C ASP A 196 -13.93 10.93 1.68
N ASP A 197 -14.37 10.47 0.51
CA ASP A 197 -13.52 10.07 -0.61
C ASP A 197 -12.49 8.97 -0.29
N VAL A 198 -12.75 8.18 0.77
CA VAL A 198 -11.89 7.06 1.21
C VAL A 198 -12.70 5.78 1.24
N ASN A 199 -12.12 4.67 0.77
CA ASN A 199 -12.72 3.36 0.91
C ASN A 199 -12.81 2.95 2.39
N ASP A 200 -13.94 2.36 2.79
CA ASP A 200 -14.13 1.83 4.14
C ASP A 200 -13.08 0.74 4.45
N VAL A 201 -12.55 0.78 5.66
CA VAL A 201 -11.65 -0.26 6.18
C VAL A 201 -12.25 -0.91 7.42
N ALA A 202 -12.02 -2.22 7.59
CA ALA A 202 -12.61 -2.98 8.69
C ALA A 202 -11.57 -3.81 9.43
N ALA A 203 -11.76 -3.96 10.75
CA ALA A 203 -11.02 -4.87 11.61
C ALA A 203 -11.95 -5.55 12.60
N ASN A 204 -11.63 -6.79 12.99
CA ASN A 204 -12.43 -7.53 13.95
C ASN A 204 -11.60 -8.06 15.12
N ALA A 205 -12.28 -8.34 16.23
CA ALA A 205 -11.76 -9.08 17.35
C ALA A 205 -12.86 -10.01 17.87
N SER A 206 -12.48 -11.23 18.26
CA SER A 206 -13.42 -12.24 18.73
C SER A 206 -13.04 -12.73 20.14
N VAL A 207 -14.04 -13.08 20.92
CA VAL A 207 -13.90 -13.61 22.29
C VAL A 207 -14.74 -14.87 22.43
N SER A 208 -14.18 -15.95 22.97
CA SER A 208 -14.92 -17.14 23.35
C SER A 208 -15.55 -16.93 24.71
N ILE A 209 -16.85 -17.13 24.85
CA ILE A 209 -17.54 -17.08 26.13
C ILE A 209 -17.56 -18.48 26.72
N ALA A 210 -16.99 -18.64 27.93
CA ALA A 210 -16.95 -19.92 28.61
C ALA A 210 -18.35 -20.50 28.84
N GLU A 211 -18.47 -21.81 28.81
CA GLU A 211 -19.71 -22.47 29.18
C GLU A 211 -20.03 -22.20 30.65
N ASN A 212 -21.31 -22.10 30.98
CA ASN A 212 -21.72 -22.08 32.39
C ASN A 212 -21.32 -23.41 33.01
N PRO A 213 -20.65 -23.41 34.20
CA PRO A 213 -20.37 -24.67 34.88
C PRO A 213 -21.69 -25.42 35.07
N SER A 214 -21.77 -26.62 34.48
CA SER A 214 -22.91 -27.51 34.78
C SER A 214 -23.01 -27.67 36.31
N PRO A 215 -24.20 -27.53 36.95
CA PRO A 215 -24.31 -27.79 38.36
C PRO A 215 -23.75 -29.20 38.62
N SER A 216 -22.68 -29.25 39.40
CA SER A 216 -22.04 -30.50 39.81
C SER A 216 -23.14 -31.38 40.40
N GLY A 217 -23.46 -32.48 39.67
CA GLY A 217 -24.48 -33.42 40.13
C GLY A 217 -24.17 -33.83 41.55
N THR A 218 -25.18 -33.77 42.42
CA THR A 218 -25.15 -34.28 43.81
C THR A 218 -24.41 -35.63 43.78
N PRO A 219 -23.38 -35.88 44.59
CA PRO A 219 -22.73 -37.18 44.65
C PRO A 219 -23.78 -38.25 44.95
N ALA A 220 -23.88 -39.26 44.06
CA ALA A 220 -24.72 -40.44 44.30
C ALA A 220 -24.24 -41.08 45.63
N PRO A 221 -25.15 -41.55 46.53
CA PRO A 221 -24.77 -42.20 47.75
C PRO A 221 -23.92 -43.42 47.45
N SER A 222 -22.76 -43.51 48.12
CA SER A 222 -21.78 -44.58 48.04
C SER A 222 -22.44 -45.94 48.26
N GLY A 223 -22.59 -46.69 47.17
CA GLY A 223 -22.95 -48.11 47.23
C GLY A 223 -21.73 -48.95 47.58
N THR A 224 -21.91 -49.86 48.52
CA THR A 224 -21.01 -50.85 49.11
C THR A 224 -20.15 -51.56 48.04
N PRO A 225 -18.85 -51.85 48.29
CA PRO A 225 -18.00 -52.55 47.35
C PRO A 225 -18.27 -54.07 47.29
N ALA A 226 -18.35 -54.62 46.09
CA ALA A 226 -18.26 -56.06 45.86
C ALA A 226 -16.84 -56.40 45.32
N PRO A 227 -16.28 -57.58 45.64
CA PRO A 227 -14.87 -57.89 45.42
C PRO A 227 -14.58 -58.50 44.05
N GLY A 228 -13.49 -58.06 43.45
CA GLY A 228 -12.51 -58.83 42.71
C GLY A 228 -12.82 -59.34 41.30
N SER A 229 -12.08 -58.86 40.32
CA SER A 229 -11.31 -59.73 39.42
C SER A 229 -10.30 -58.92 38.63
N ASP A 230 -9.06 -59.40 38.67
CA ASP A 230 -7.91 -58.98 37.85
C ASP A 230 -8.18 -59.14 36.36
N SER A 231 -7.66 -58.23 35.58
CA SER A 231 -6.91 -58.55 34.35
C SER A 231 -6.21 -57.29 33.78
N SER A 232 -4.92 -57.40 33.70
CA SER A 232 -3.96 -56.60 32.95
C SER A 232 -4.33 -56.53 31.47
N ASP A 233 -4.19 -55.39 30.86
CA ASP A 233 -3.32 -55.31 29.67
C ASP A 233 -2.90 -53.88 29.37
N ASN A 234 -1.66 -53.85 28.95
CA ASN A 234 -0.80 -52.70 28.64
C ASN A 234 -0.86 -52.44 27.14
N THR A 235 -1.15 -51.21 26.69
CA THR A 235 -0.54 -50.72 25.46
C THR A 235 -0.48 -49.17 25.42
N THR A 236 0.72 -48.72 25.43
CA THR A 236 1.15 -47.37 25.07
C THR A 236 0.79 -47.00 23.64
N ASN A 237 0.28 -45.82 23.41
CA ASN A 237 0.53 -45.14 22.16
C ASN A 237 0.54 -43.64 22.32
N THR A 238 1.73 -43.06 22.27
CA THR A 238 2.03 -41.64 22.20
C THR A 238 1.93 -41.14 20.78
N VAL A 239 1.09 -40.16 20.52
CA VAL A 239 1.17 -39.38 19.29
C VAL A 239 1.20 -37.88 19.68
N GLY A 240 2.34 -37.26 19.47
CA GLY A 240 2.56 -35.84 19.70
C GLY A 240 1.94 -34.93 18.61
N PRO A 241 1.75 -33.66 18.90
CA PRO A 241 1.13 -32.71 18.01
C PRO A 241 2.09 -32.25 16.90
N LYS A 242 1.64 -32.27 15.67
CA LYS A 242 2.35 -31.69 14.51
C LYS A 242 2.04 -30.19 14.43
N THR A 243 3.04 -29.39 14.70
CA THR A 243 3.02 -27.96 14.40
C THR A 243 3.34 -27.76 12.91
N GLY A 244 2.38 -27.24 12.15
CA GLY A 244 2.58 -26.78 10.79
C GLY A 244 2.72 -25.24 10.75
N LEU A 245 3.93 -24.74 10.64
CA LEU A 245 4.18 -23.35 10.28
C LEU A 245 3.99 -23.17 8.78
N VAL A 246 3.10 -22.30 8.36
CA VAL A 246 3.04 -21.77 6.99
C VAL A 246 3.59 -20.36 6.98
N ASN A 247 4.81 -20.23 6.45
CA ASN A 247 5.42 -18.94 6.14
C ASN A 247 4.88 -18.43 4.81
N HIS A 248 4.25 -17.27 4.82
CA HIS A 248 3.97 -16.50 3.63
C HIS A 248 4.99 -15.39 3.51
N ALA A 249 6.00 -15.59 2.65
CA ALA A 249 6.91 -14.56 2.21
C ALA A 249 6.22 -13.73 1.12
N GLY A 250 5.94 -12.47 1.40
CA GLY A 250 5.47 -11.50 0.41
C GLY A 250 6.64 -11.02 -0.44
N MET A 251 6.56 -11.21 -1.76
CA MET A 251 7.49 -10.66 -2.73
C MET A 251 7.13 -9.19 -3.00
N TYR A 252 8.06 -8.29 -2.72
CA TYR A 252 8.01 -6.92 -3.21
C TYR A 252 8.69 -6.86 -4.57
N ALA A 253 7.95 -6.50 -5.62
CA ALA A 253 8.48 -6.18 -6.92
C ALA A 253 8.99 -4.73 -6.94
N GLY A 254 10.27 -4.55 -7.23
CA GLY A 254 10.93 -3.25 -7.34
C GLY A 254 10.51 -2.50 -8.61
N ILE A 255 10.30 -1.21 -8.47
CA ILE A 255 9.97 -0.27 -9.54
C ILE A 255 11.27 0.11 -10.27
N GLY A 256 11.36 -0.24 -11.55
CA GLY A 256 12.46 0.15 -12.43
C GLY A 256 12.33 1.62 -12.87
N LEU A 257 13.41 2.36 -12.75
CA LEU A 257 13.57 3.73 -13.26
C LEU A 257 13.45 3.74 -14.81
N GLY A 258 12.47 4.49 -15.31
CA GLY A 258 12.31 4.77 -16.73
C GLY A 258 13.36 5.78 -17.23
N ILE A 259 14.15 5.37 -18.21
CA ILE A 259 15.11 6.23 -18.92
C ILE A 259 14.36 7.08 -19.94
N VAL A 260 14.45 8.40 -19.82
CA VAL A 260 13.92 9.35 -20.82
C VAL A 260 14.86 9.38 -22.02
N ALA A 261 14.39 8.97 -23.18
CA ALA A 261 15.15 9.00 -24.43
C ALA A 261 14.76 10.20 -25.30
N VAL A 262 15.76 10.75 -25.97
CA VAL A 262 15.72 12.03 -26.67
C VAL A 262 16.06 11.85 -28.13
N ALA A 263 15.28 12.40 -29.06
CA ALA A 263 15.53 12.34 -30.50
C ALA A 263 15.62 13.74 -31.13
N ALA A 264 16.57 13.93 -32.01
CA ALA A 264 16.68 15.10 -32.85
C ALA A 264 17.16 14.73 -34.28
N ILE A 265 16.79 15.52 -35.27
CA ILE A 265 17.30 15.44 -36.63
C ILE A 265 18.53 16.34 -36.69
N ALA A 266 19.68 15.78 -37.11
CA ALA A 266 20.91 16.54 -37.29
C ALA A 266 21.37 16.39 -38.77
N VAL A 267 21.62 17.52 -39.43
CA VAL A 267 22.18 17.57 -40.78
C VAL A 267 23.57 18.22 -40.69
N PHE A 268 24.60 17.48 -41.14
CA PHE A 268 25.97 17.95 -41.11
C PHE A 268 26.44 18.26 -42.54
N VAL A 269 26.96 19.45 -42.75
CA VAL A 269 27.57 19.86 -44.04
C VAL A 269 29.06 20.13 -43.81
N MET A 270 29.93 19.29 -44.39
CA MET A 270 31.38 19.52 -44.39
C MET A 270 31.81 20.13 -45.73
N ARG A 271 32.43 21.32 -45.69
CA ARG A 271 32.98 21.95 -46.90
C ARG A 271 34.50 21.77 -46.93
N ARG A 272 34.99 21.21 -47.99
CA ARG A 272 36.43 21.10 -48.28
C ARG A 272 36.94 22.39 -48.93
N LYS A 273 38.04 22.96 -48.38
CA LYS A 273 38.76 24.02 -49.09
C LYS A 273 39.49 23.40 -50.26
N ARG A 274 39.17 23.81 -51.49
CA ARG A 274 39.99 23.48 -52.66
C ARG A 274 41.33 24.16 -52.48
N SER A 275 42.41 23.42 -52.29
CA SER A 275 43.77 23.95 -52.50
C SER A 275 43.97 24.16 -54.00
N LYS A 276 44.34 25.36 -54.36
CA LYS A 276 44.85 25.67 -55.66
C LYS A 276 46.25 25.09 -55.85
#